data_153994692da2bfda0b6477c7835b99aa
#
_entry.id   153994692da2bfda0b6477c7835b99aa
#
_cell.length_a   1.000
_cell.length_b   1.000
_cell.length_c   1.000
_cell.angle_alpha   90.00
_cell.angle_beta   90.00
_cell.angle_gamma   90.00
#
_symmetry.space_group_name_H-M   'P 1'
#
loop_
_entity.id
_entity.type
_entity.pdbx_description
1 polymer ?
#
loop_
_entity_poly.entity_id
_entity_poly.type
_entity_poly.pdbx_seq_one_letter_code
_entity_poly.pdbx_strand_id
1 'polypeptide(L)'
;MWFDYSGLKKGIATVLFTVALSCTFSAFYGSGMCGGYGMGTVCARENENDPTDELYALSAVLMDADNGRILLQKNGTQVLPMASTTKIMTCILALELADPEEYVTVSSYAAGMPKVHLGTRAGQVFRLKDLLYSLMLESHNDSAVIIAEHIGRKLAGNEETDKTAANAETNGNTAAESTAEESRDAVLSFTAKMNEKAEEIGCTDTFFVTPNGLDAILTLTDEAGKSLEMQHSTTAADLARIMSY
;
A
#
# COMPACT_ATOMS: atom_id res chain seq x y z
N MET A 1 -3.89 23.29 -19.41
CA MET A 1 -4.43 24.02 -18.27
C MET A 1 -3.79 23.40 -17.04
N TRP A 2 -2.69 23.98 -16.57
CA TRP A 2 -1.89 23.45 -15.45
C TRP A 2 -2.65 23.68 -14.16
N PHE A 3 -3.00 22.63 -13.46
CA PHE A 3 -3.47 22.73 -12.08
C PHE A 3 -2.25 22.91 -11.18
N ASP A 4 -2.13 24.10 -10.60
CA ASP A 4 -1.14 24.44 -9.60
C ASP A 4 -1.51 23.76 -8.28
N TYR A 5 -0.75 22.72 -7.92
CA TYR A 5 -0.90 21.98 -6.67
C TYR A 5 -0.36 22.72 -5.43
N SER A 6 0.20 23.93 -5.60
CA SER A 6 0.77 24.70 -4.47
C SER A 6 -0.29 25.29 -3.53
N GLY A 7 -1.56 25.29 -3.93
CA GLY A 7 -2.68 25.82 -3.15
C GLY A 7 -3.33 24.84 -2.17
N LEU A 8 -3.05 23.53 -2.27
CA LEU A 8 -3.73 22.50 -1.47
C LEU A 8 -3.10 22.25 -0.08
N LYS A 9 -2.00 22.93 0.25
CA LYS A 9 -1.28 22.80 1.53
C LYS A 9 -1.84 23.63 2.69
N LYS A 10 -3.00 24.27 2.54
CA LYS A 10 -3.63 25.07 3.59
C LYS A 10 -5.09 24.70 3.81
N GLY A 11 -5.31 23.48 4.25
CA GLY A 11 -6.59 23.03 4.76
C GLY A 11 -6.35 21.99 5.84
N ILE A 12 -6.84 22.24 7.04
CA ILE A 12 -6.84 21.28 8.14
C ILE A 12 -7.58 20.03 7.68
N ALA A 13 -6.84 19.03 7.19
CA ALA A 13 -7.40 17.73 6.86
C ALA A 13 -7.34 16.86 8.11
N THR A 14 -8.35 16.93 8.96
CA THR A 14 -8.60 15.92 9.97
C THR A 14 -9.13 14.69 9.23
N VAL A 15 -8.25 13.74 8.88
CA VAL A 15 -8.66 12.48 8.27
C VAL A 15 -8.90 11.46 9.37
N LEU A 16 -10.17 11.18 9.62
CA LEU A 16 -10.59 10.07 10.48
C LEU A 16 -10.57 8.80 9.62
N PHE A 17 -9.58 7.95 9.77
CA PHE A 17 -9.50 6.68 9.06
C PHE A 17 -9.89 5.54 10.01
N THR A 18 -11.08 4.99 9.83
CA THR A 18 -11.52 3.79 10.55
C THR A 18 -11.35 2.59 9.62
N VAL A 19 -10.32 1.78 9.85
CA VAL A 19 -10.18 0.49 9.17
C VAL A 19 -11.00 -0.54 9.95
N ALA A 20 -12.20 -0.83 9.49
CA ALA A 20 -13.04 -1.90 10.04
C ALA A 20 -12.62 -3.24 9.43
N LEU A 21 -11.76 -3.98 10.10
CA LEU A 21 -11.48 -5.38 9.78
C LEU A 21 -12.27 -6.26 10.75
N SER A 22 -13.36 -6.87 10.27
CA SER A 22 -14.16 -7.83 11.02
C SER A 22 -13.49 -9.20 10.99
N CYS A 23 -12.69 -9.53 12.00
CA CYS A 23 -12.30 -10.90 12.31
C CYS A 23 -12.85 -11.29 13.68
N THR A 24 -13.82 -12.19 13.69
CA THR A 24 -14.31 -12.86 14.90
C THR A 24 -13.26 -13.85 15.39
N PHE A 25 -12.65 -13.59 16.54
CA PHE A 25 -11.94 -14.63 17.28
C PHE A 25 -12.23 -14.53 18.78
N SER A 26 -12.52 -15.69 19.37
CA SER A 26 -13.00 -15.90 20.72
C SER A 26 -11.97 -15.58 21.79
N ALA A 27 -12.49 -15.08 22.91
CA ALA A 27 -11.77 -14.75 24.12
C ALA A 27 -11.11 -15.95 24.81
N PHE A 28 -9.92 -15.74 25.38
CA PHE A 28 -9.43 -16.55 26.49
C PHE A 28 -8.96 -15.63 27.61
N TYR A 29 -9.62 -15.75 28.75
CA TYR A 29 -9.30 -15.10 30.01
C TYR A 29 -8.04 -15.70 30.66
N GLY A 30 -7.17 -14.86 31.15
CA GLY A 30 -6.06 -15.24 32.01
C GLY A 30 -5.81 -14.17 33.07
N SER A 31 -6.35 -14.39 34.27
CA SER A 31 -6.07 -13.57 35.46
C SER A 31 -4.66 -13.88 35.99
N GLY A 32 -3.82 -12.89 36.13
CA GLY A 32 -2.51 -12.96 36.79
C GLY A 32 -2.39 -11.95 37.93
N MET A 33 -2.28 -12.45 39.17
CA MET A 33 -2.08 -11.70 40.40
C MET A 33 -0.71 -11.00 40.44
N CYS A 34 -0.68 -9.71 40.80
CA CYS A 34 0.54 -8.98 41.18
C CYS A 34 0.76 -9.06 42.68
N GLY A 35 1.89 -9.66 43.07
CA GLY A 35 2.42 -9.61 44.43
C GLY A 35 3.63 -8.68 44.50
N GLY A 36 3.67 -7.77 45.48
CA GLY A 36 4.48 -6.59 45.56
C GLY A 36 5.93 -6.74 45.96
N TYR A 37 6.69 -5.65 45.75
CA TYR A 37 7.59 -4.95 46.72
C TYR A 37 8.03 -3.62 46.08
N GLY A 38 7.97 -2.56 46.91
CA GLY A 38 7.99 -1.17 46.53
C GLY A 38 9.24 -0.65 45.83
N MET A 39 8.97 0.10 44.81
CA MET A 39 9.61 1.34 44.38
C MET A 39 8.56 2.05 43.52
N GLY A 40 8.29 3.33 43.84
CA GLY A 40 7.13 4.05 43.30
C GLY A 40 7.05 4.03 41.78
N THR A 41 6.42 3.02 41.27
CA THR A 41 5.92 3.02 39.91
C THR A 41 4.76 3.98 39.91
N VAL A 42 4.88 5.09 39.20
CA VAL A 42 3.73 5.90 38.83
C VAL A 42 2.88 4.98 37.95
N CYS A 43 1.93 4.29 38.58
CA CYS A 43 0.86 3.66 37.84
C CYS A 43 0.15 4.80 37.11
N ALA A 44 0.27 4.83 35.79
CA ALA A 44 -0.62 5.62 34.98
C ALA A 44 -2.04 5.21 35.41
N ARG A 45 -2.77 6.18 35.98
CA ARG A 45 -4.16 5.98 36.39
C ARG A 45 -4.88 5.56 35.12
N GLU A 46 -5.39 4.33 35.06
CA GLU A 46 -6.34 3.94 34.03
C GLU A 46 -7.44 4.99 34.06
N ASN A 47 -7.49 5.81 33.03
CA ASN A 47 -8.55 6.78 32.87
C ASN A 47 -9.80 5.94 32.55
N GLU A 48 -10.79 5.94 33.45
CA GLU A 48 -12.06 5.20 33.29
C GLU A 48 -12.85 5.64 32.05
N ASN A 49 -12.33 6.52 31.21
CA ASN A 49 -12.91 7.02 29.96
C ASN A 49 -11.80 7.25 28.93
N ASP A 50 -11.09 6.19 28.50
CA ASP A 50 -10.25 6.29 27.32
C ASP A 50 -11.15 6.44 26.09
N PRO A 51 -11.06 7.55 25.33
CA PRO A 51 -11.91 7.77 24.16
C PRO A 51 -11.70 6.71 23.08
N THR A 52 -10.66 5.85 23.19
CA THR A 52 -10.43 4.76 22.26
C THR A 52 -11.20 3.49 22.60
N ASP A 53 -11.74 3.36 23.81
CA ASP A 53 -12.49 2.16 24.24
C ASP A 53 -13.77 1.96 23.42
N GLU A 54 -14.39 3.05 22.97
CA GLU A 54 -15.59 3.00 22.12
C GLU A 54 -15.28 2.73 20.64
N LEU A 55 -14.00 2.69 20.23
CA LEU A 55 -13.62 2.39 18.86
C LEU A 55 -13.71 0.89 18.56
N TYR A 56 -14.53 0.51 17.58
CA TYR A 56 -14.62 -0.89 17.10
C TYR A 56 -13.38 -1.35 16.31
N ALA A 57 -12.53 -0.42 15.84
CA ALA A 57 -11.31 -0.74 15.12
C ALA A 57 -10.31 -1.50 16.01
N LEU A 58 -9.60 -2.48 15.45
CA LEU A 58 -8.51 -3.20 16.12
C LEU A 58 -7.33 -2.29 16.39
N SER A 59 -7.03 -1.39 15.46
CA SER A 59 -5.97 -0.40 15.56
C SER A 59 -6.46 0.92 14.94
N ALA A 60 -6.10 2.05 15.57
CA ALA A 60 -6.42 3.37 15.07
C ALA A 60 -5.37 4.39 15.54
N VAL A 61 -5.12 5.41 14.70
CA VAL A 61 -4.26 6.54 15.02
C VAL A 61 -4.90 7.82 14.52
N LEU A 62 -4.91 8.85 15.37
CA LEU A 62 -5.13 10.23 14.99
C LEU A 62 -3.80 10.97 15.07
N MET A 63 -3.33 11.50 13.96
CA MET A 63 -2.04 12.18 13.83
C MET A 63 -2.25 13.61 13.32
N ASP A 64 -1.48 14.52 13.87
CA ASP A 64 -1.31 15.86 13.31
C ASP A 64 -0.41 15.76 12.07
N ALA A 65 -0.99 16.01 10.89
CA ALA A 65 -0.29 15.85 9.63
C ALA A 65 0.83 16.88 9.41
N ASP A 66 0.79 18.04 10.09
CA ASP A 66 1.79 19.09 9.92
C ASP A 66 3.13 18.75 10.60
N ASN A 67 3.09 17.96 11.67
CA ASN A 67 4.28 17.67 12.49
C ASN A 67 4.45 16.19 12.88
N GLY A 68 3.56 15.30 12.45
CA GLY A 68 3.63 13.87 12.70
C GLY A 68 3.32 13.46 14.15
N ARG A 69 2.80 14.38 15.00
CA ARG A 69 2.48 14.07 16.39
C ARG A 69 1.22 13.23 16.49
N ILE A 70 1.33 12.08 17.15
CA ILE A 70 0.16 11.25 17.49
C ILE A 70 -0.62 11.92 18.61
N LEU A 71 -1.90 12.20 18.35
CA LEU A 71 -2.83 12.84 19.28
C LEU A 71 -3.65 11.81 20.05
N LEU A 72 -3.99 10.70 19.39
CA LEU A 72 -4.76 9.58 19.94
C LEU A 72 -4.37 8.30 19.24
N GLN A 73 -4.27 7.20 19.96
CA GLN A 73 -4.04 5.89 19.35
C GLN A 73 -4.67 4.75 20.14
N LYS A 74 -5.12 3.74 19.41
CA LYS A 74 -5.50 2.43 19.89
C LYS A 74 -4.66 1.41 19.16
N ASN A 75 -3.78 0.68 19.86
CA ASN A 75 -2.88 -0.32 19.25
C ASN A 75 -2.11 0.22 18.02
N GLY A 76 -1.75 1.50 18.01
CA GLY A 76 -1.25 2.22 16.83
C GLY A 76 0.01 1.63 16.21
N THR A 77 0.81 0.89 16.98
CA THR A 77 2.05 0.22 16.56
C THR A 77 1.88 -1.29 16.36
N GLN A 78 0.66 -1.82 16.47
CA GLN A 78 0.40 -3.22 16.18
C GLN A 78 0.51 -3.50 14.70
N VAL A 79 1.36 -4.45 14.33
CA VAL A 79 1.52 -4.92 12.96
C VAL A 79 0.29 -5.73 12.55
N LEU A 80 -0.38 -5.32 11.48
CA LEU A 80 -1.60 -5.91 10.96
C LEU A 80 -1.55 -6.02 9.44
N PRO A 81 -2.28 -6.95 8.82
CA PRO A 81 -2.50 -6.95 7.38
C PRO A 81 -3.12 -5.62 6.94
N MET A 82 -2.61 -5.05 5.85
CA MET A 82 -3.01 -3.71 5.40
C MET A 82 -4.11 -3.70 4.35
N ALA A 83 -4.36 -4.83 3.71
CA ALA A 83 -5.35 -4.96 2.63
C ALA A 83 -5.21 -3.83 1.58
N SER A 84 -6.32 -3.32 1.06
CA SER A 84 -6.33 -2.31 -0.02
C SER A 84 -5.81 -0.92 0.38
N THR A 85 -5.47 -0.66 1.64
CA THR A 85 -4.76 0.58 2.01
C THR A 85 -3.38 0.65 1.37
N THR A 86 -2.82 -0.49 0.97
CA THR A 86 -1.62 -0.62 0.12
C THR A 86 -1.65 0.28 -1.11
N LYS A 87 -2.82 0.42 -1.73
CA LYS A 87 -3.00 1.16 -2.99
C LYS A 87 -2.71 2.66 -2.87
N ILE A 88 -2.67 3.19 -1.64
CA ILE A 88 -2.22 4.56 -1.38
C ILE A 88 -0.74 4.70 -1.77
N MET A 89 0.12 3.78 -1.32
CA MET A 89 1.53 3.77 -1.69
C MET A 89 1.72 3.53 -3.19
N THR A 90 0.92 2.66 -3.79
CA THR A 90 0.91 2.44 -5.25
C THR A 90 0.58 3.74 -6.00
N CYS A 91 -0.40 4.51 -5.52
CA CYS A 91 -0.77 5.79 -6.10
C CYS A 91 0.34 6.85 -5.93
N ILE A 92 0.95 6.95 -4.75
CA ILE A 92 2.06 7.87 -4.47
C ILE A 92 3.19 7.63 -5.47
N LEU A 93 3.67 6.40 -5.58
CA LEU A 93 4.76 6.06 -6.48
C LEU A 93 4.41 6.27 -7.95
N ALA A 94 3.16 6.02 -8.34
CA ALA A 94 2.72 6.25 -9.70
C ALA A 94 2.78 7.75 -10.06
N LEU A 95 2.40 8.63 -9.13
CA LEU A 95 2.45 10.08 -9.32
C LEU A 95 3.87 10.66 -9.26
N GLU A 96 4.80 10.00 -8.57
CA GLU A 96 6.19 10.41 -8.49
C GLU A 96 7.04 9.93 -9.67
N LEU A 97 6.76 8.73 -10.21
CA LEU A 97 7.65 8.03 -11.13
C LEU A 97 7.15 7.98 -12.58
N ALA A 98 5.92 8.39 -12.84
CA ALA A 98 5.34 8.33 -14.18
C ALA A 98 4.47 9.56 -14.48
N ASP A 99 4.30 9.86 -15.78
CA ASP A 99 3.36 10.90 -16.21
C ASP A 99 1.93 10.31 -16.24
N PRO A 100 0.96 10.91 -15.53
CA PRO A 100 -0.43 10.47 -15.56
C PRO A 100 -1.07 10.42 -16.96
N GLU A 101 -0.53 11.12 -17.94
CA GLU A 101 -1.00 11.10 -19.32
C GLU A 101 -0.41 9.97 -20.16
N GLU A 102 0.54 9.19 -19.62
CA GLU A 102 1.09 8.00 -20.31
C GLU A 102 0.02 6.95 -20.56
N TYR A 103 0.22 6.22 -21.66
CA TYR A 103 -0.62 5.06 -22.00
C TYR A 103 0.06 3.78 -21.53
N VAL A 104 -0.72 2.90 -20.92
CA VAL A 104 -0.26 1.65 -20.30
C VAL A 104 -1.01 0.49 -20.93
N THR A 105 -0.26 -0.53 -21.38
CA THR A 105 -0.83 -1.75 -21.94
C THR A 105 -1.03 -2.81 -20.86
N VAL A 106 -2.21 -3.43 -20.85
CA VAL A 106 -2.58 -4.50 -19.92
C VAL A 106 -1.90 -5.80 -20.33
N SER A 107 -1.18 -6.42 -19.40
CA SER A 107 -0.62 -7.77 -19.54
C SER A 107 -1.66 -8.87 -19.30
N SER A 108 -1.39 -10.09 -19.74
CA SER A 108 -2.21 -11.27 -19.38
C SER A 108 -2.15 -11.57 -17.87
N TYR A 109 -1.03 -11.25 -17.21
CA TYR A 109 -0.86 -11.40 -15.77
C TYR A 109 -1.79 -10.46 -14.99
N ALA A 110 -1.80 -9.16 -15.33
CA ALA A 110 -2.68 -8.19 -14.69
C ALA A 110 -4.17 -8.48 -14.96
N ALA A 111 -4.52 -8.86 -16.19
CA ALA A 111 -5.89 -9.23 -16.55
C ALA A 111 -6.42 -10.46 -15.77
N GLY A 112 -5.52 -11.29 -15.24
CA GLY A 112 -5.86 -12.46 -14.41
C GLY A 112 -6.08 -12.16 -12.93
N MET A 113 -6.02 -10.90 -12.49
CA MET A 113 -6.16 -10.56 -11.07
C MET A 113 -7.55 -10.88 -10.52
N PRO A 114 -7.62 -11.38 -9.27
CA PRO A 114 -8.89 -11.71 -8.64
C PRO A 114 -9.71 -10.45 -8.32
N LYS A 115 -11.00 -10.63 -8.08
CA LYS A 115 -11.91 -9.56 -7.62
C LYS A 115 -11.39 -8.94 -6.31
N VAL A 116 -11.54 -7.63 -6.12
CA VAL A 116 -12.25 -6.62 -6.90
C VAL A 116 -11.38 -6.19 -8.08
N HIS A 117 -11.91 -6.15 -9.31
CA HIS A 117 -11.14 -5.78 -10.50
C HIS A 117 -12.01 -4.99 -11.50
N LEU A 118 -11.38 -4.16 -12.31
CA LEU A 118 -11.99 -3.42 -13.41
C LEU A 118 -12.47 -4.39 -14.52
N GLY A 119 -11.85 -5.57 -14.60
CA GLY A 119 -12.15 -6.58 -15.59
C GLY A 119 -11.44 -6.32 -16.92
N THR A 120 -10.22 -5.86 -16.84
CA THR A 120 -9.37 -5.59 -17.99
C THR A 120 -9.03 -6.86 -18.76
N ARG A 121 -8.64 -6.69 -20.04
CA ARG A 121 -8.20 -7.79 -20.93
C ARG A 121 -6.79 -7.49 -21.43
N ALA A 122 -6.00 -8.54 -21.59
CA ALA A 122 -4.68 -8.43 -22.18
C ALA A 122 -4.72 -7.66 -23.51
N GLY A 123 -3.75 -6.78 -23.71
CA GLY A 123 -3.63 -5.92 -24.89
C GLY A 123 -4.52 -4.65 -24.87
N GLN A 124 -5.40 -4.48 -23.90
CA GLN A 124 -6.09 -3.20 -23.72
C GLN A 124 -5.12 -2.11 -23.30
N VAL A 125 -5.40 -0.88 -23.69
CA VAL A 125 -4.59 0.30 -23.39
C VAL A 125 -5.41 1.30 -22.61
N PHE A 126 -4.87 1.78 -21.50
CA PHE A 126 -5.49 2.80 -20.65
C PHE A 126 -4.52 3.95 -20.44
N ARG A 127 -5.05 5.14 -20.14
CA ARG A 127 -4.20 6.19 -19.56
C ARG A 127 -3.91 5.87 -18.11
N LEU A 128 -2.70 6.16 -17.67
CA LEU A 128 -2.30 5.94 -16.28
C LEU A 128 -3.24 6.62 -15.29
N LYS A 129 -3.67 7.85 -15.56
CA LYS A 129 -4.62 8.57 -14.70
C LYS A 129 -5.97 7.87 -14.55
N ASP A 130 -6.47 7.22 -15.61
CA ASP A 130 -7.75 6.52 -15.57
C ASP A 130 -7.63 5.27 -14.68
N LEU A 131 -6.47 4.60 -14.71
CA LEU A 131 -6.13 3.51 -13.80
C LEU A 131 -5.98 4.00 -12.36
N LEU A 132 -5.43 5.20 -12.13
CA LEU A 132 -5.35 5.80 -10.79
C LEU A 132 -6.74 6.11 -10.22
N TYR A 133 -7.69 6.60 -11.01
CA TYR A 133 -9.08 6.73 -10.56
C TYR A 133 -9.70 5.38 -10.23
N SER A 134 -9.52 4.39 -11.09
CA SER A 134 -9.97 3.01 -10.87
C SER A 134 -9.37 2.40 -9.59
N LEU A 135 -8.08 2.63 -9.36
CA LEU A 135 -7.34 2.21 -8.17
C LEU A 135 -7.91 2.80 -6.89
N MET A 136 -8.08 4.14 -6.86
CA MET A 136 -8.40 4.86 -5.64
C MET A 136 -9.89 4.90 -5.32
N LEU A 137 -10.77 4.95 -6.32
CA LEU A 137 -12.22 5.06 -6.11
C LEU A 137 -12.90 3.69 -5.99
N GLU A 138 -12.45 2.70 -6.76
CA GLU A 138 -13.09 1.37 -6.84
C GLU A 138 -12.19 0.25 -6.28
N SER A 139 -10.95 0.60 -5.91
CA SER A 139 -9.99 -0.35 -5.33
C SER A 139 -9.66 -1.56 -6.21
N HIS A 140 -9.64 -1.40 -7.53
CA HIS A 140 -9.42 -2.49 -8.47
C HIS A 140 -8.00 -3.08 -8.40
N ASN A 141 -7.91 -4.40 -8.30
CA ASN A 141 -6.65 -5.13 -8.13
C ASN A 141 -5.83 -5.19 -9.43
N ASP A 142 -6.49 -5.36 -10.57
CA ASP A 142 -5.85 -5.35 -11.89
C ASP A 142 -5.24 -3.96 -12.19
N SER A 143 -5.94 -2.87 -11.87
CA SER A 143 -5.40 -1.52 -12.01
C SER A 143 -4.10 -1.33 -11.23
N ALA A 144 -4.02 -1.84 -9.99
CA ALA A 144 -2.81 -1.77 -9.18
C ALA A 144 -1.64 -2.53 -9.83
N VAL A 145 -1.91 -3.71 -10.37
CA VAL A 145 -0.87 -4.53 -11.00
C VAL A 145 -0.42 -3.95 -12.34
N ILE A 146 -1.35 -3.43 -13.17
CA ILE A 146 -1.01 -2.74 -14.42
C ILE A 146 -0.06 -1.56 -14.15
N ILE A 147 -0.37 -0.73 -13.14
CA ILE A 147 0.45 0.40 -12.73
C ILE A 147 1.83 -0.09 -12.26
N ALA A 148 1.87 -1.12 -11.42
CA ALA A 148 3.10 -1.66 -10.87
C ALA A 148 4.00 -2.27 -11.95
N GLU A 149 3.44 -3.00 -12.92
CA GLU A 149 4.18 -3.55 -14.05
C GLU A 149 4.78 -2.44 -14.92
N HIS A 150 3.99 -1.42 -15.24
CA HIS A 150 4.44 -0.30 -16.07
C HIS A 150 5.65 0.41 -15.45
N ILE A 151 5.53 0.79 -14.19
CA ILE A 151 6.60 1.51 -13.47
C ILE A 151 7.77 0.57 -13.18
N GLY A 152 7.51 -0.67 -12.79
CA GLY A 152 8.55 -1.64 -12.49
C GLY A 152 9.44 -1.97 -13.69
N ARG A 153 8.88 -2.02 -14.92
CA ARG A 153 9.70 -2.15 -16.16
C ARG A 153 10.60 -0.94 -16.35
N LYS A 154 10.12 0.27 -16.10
CA LYS A 154 10.96 1.49 -16.17
C LYS A 154 12.10 1.44 -15.16
N LEU A 155 11.81 1.03 -13.92
CA LEU A 155 12.82 0.89 -12.87
C LEU A 155 13.89 -0.16 -13.21
N ALA A 156 13.51 -1.24 -13.88
CA ALA A 156 14.43 -2.29 -14.32
C ALA A 156 15.27 -1.92 -15.57
N GLY A 157 15.07 -0.71 -16.13
CA GLY A 157 15.77 -0.26 -17.34
C GLY A 157 15.27 -0.90 -18.64
N ASN A 158 14.12 -1.56 -18.63
CA ASN A 158 13.51 -2.22 -19.77
C ASN A 158 12.54 -1.27 -20.53
N GLU A 159 12.96 -0.03 -20.79
CA GLU A 159 12.12 1.00 -21.42
C GLU A 159 11.73 0.73 -22.89
N GLU A 160 12.32 -0.27 -23.54
CA GLU A 160 12.12 -0.48 -24.97
C GLU A 160 10.74 -1.04 -25.36
N THR A 161 10.00 -1.63 -24.44
CA THR A 161 8.70 -2.26 -24.75
C THR A 161 7.53 -1.26 -24.80
N ASP A 162 7.69 -0.06 -24.29
CA ASP A 162 6.58 0.93 -24.19
C ASP A 162 6.45 1.86 -25.41
N LYS A 163 7.49 1.94 -26.27
CA LYS A 163 7.46 2.76 -27.49
C LYS A 163 6.49 2.25 -28.57
N THR A 164 6.00 1.01 -28.42
CA THR A 164 5.00 0.40 -29.33
C THR A 164 3.58 0.87 -29.08
N ALA A 165 3.24 1.36 -27.88
CA ALA A 165 1.88 1.82 -27.55
C ALA A 165 1.49 3.10 -28.30
N ALA A 166 2.43 4.00 -28.56
CA ALA A 166 2.16 5.26 -29.27
C ALA A 166 1.87 5.07 -30.77
N ASN A 167 2.21 3.90 -31.36
CA ASN A 167 2.00 3.60 -32.77
C ASN A 167 0.87 2.58 -33.02
N ALA A 168 0.11 2.19 -32.00
CA ALA A 168 -0.92 1.14 -32.08
C ALA A 168 -2.18 1.55 -32.83
N GLU A 169 -2.32 2.79 -33.32
CA GLU A 169 -3.48 3.20 -34.11
C GLU A 169 -3.49 2.65 -35.55
N THR A 170 -2.43 2.02 -36.03
CA THR A 170 -2.33 1.68 -37.48
C THR A 170 -2.06 0.25 -37.85
N ASN A 171 -1.69 -0.69 -36.96
CA ASN A 171 -1.50 -2.08 -37.37
C ASN A 171 -1.83 -3.06 -36.24
N GLY A 172 -2.96 -3.75 -36.38
CA GLY A 172 -3.26 -4.95 -35.58
C GLY A 172 -2.20 -6.03 -35.82
N ASN A 173 -1.51 -6.37 -34.79
CA ASN A 173 -0.70 -7.53 -34.46
C ASN A 173 0.75 -7.20 -34.06
N THR A 174 1.10 -7.77 -32.90
CA THR A 174 2.44 -7.84 -32.26
C THR A 174 2.77 -6.73 -31.27
N ALA A 175 1.92 -6.48 -30.27
CA ALA A 175 2.46 -6.18 -28.96
C ALA A 175 3.07 -7.49 -28.45
N ALA A 176 4.39 -7.54 -28.23
CA ALA A 176 5.02 -8.71 -27.62
C ALA A 176 4.36 -8.92 -26.25
N GLU A 177 3.61 -10.00 -26.12
CA GLU A 177 2.96 -10.38 -24.88
C GLU A 177 4.05 -10.61 -23.85
N SER A 178 4.18 -9.74 -22.84
CA SER A 178 5.15 -9.93 -21.76
C SER A 178 4.87 -11.27 -21.09
N THR A 179 5.91 -12.04 -20.87
CA THR A 179 5.77 -13.33 -20.18
C THR A 179 5.28 -13.09 -18.75
N ALA A 180 4.63 -14.09 -18.16
CA ALA A 180 4.17 -13.98 -16.76
C ALA A 180 5.35 -13.80 -15.79
N GLU A 181 6.54 -14.23 -16.17
CA GLU A 181 7.78 -14.05 -15.40
C GLU A 181 8.25 -12.59 -15.45
N GLU A 182 8.35 -11.99 -16.63
CA GLU A 182 8.67 -10.55 -16.79
C GLU A 182 7.69 -9.64 -16.04
N SER A 183 6.40 -10.00 -16.04
CA SER A 183 5.37 -9.28 -15.29
C SER A 183 5.61 -9.36 -13.77
N ARG A 184 5.99 -10.54 -13.26
CA ARG A 184 6.32 -10.73 -11.84
C ARG A 184 7.57 -9.96 -11.44
N ASP A 185 8.61 -9.99 -12.26
CA ASP A 185 9.87 -9.26 -12.02
C ASP A 185 9.63 -7.74 -11.98
N ALA A 186 8.80 -7.23 -12.88
CA ALA A 186 8.37 -5.83 -12.85
C ALA A 186 7.62 -5.49 -11.56
N VAL A 187 6.65 -6.34 -11.14
CA VAL A 187 5.94 -6.16 -9.87
C VAL A 187 6.88 -6.21 -8.68
N LEU A 188 7.86 -7.12 -8.67
CA LEU A 188 8.87 -7.20 -7.60
C LEU A 188 9.74 -5.94 -7.56
N SER A 189 10.17 -5.42 -8.71
CA SER A 189 10.91 -4.15 -8.79
C SER A 189 10.09 -2.98 -8.22
N PHE A 190 8.79 -2.94 -8.53
CA PHE A 190 7.89 -1.92 -8.00
C PHE A 190 7.69 -2.07 -6.48
N THR A 191 7.45 -3.28 -5.96
CA THR A 191 7.26 -3.49 -4.51
C THR A 191 8.55 -3.25 -3.72
N ALA A 192 9.73 -3.51 -4.30
CA ALA A 192 11.00 -3.08 -3.71
C ALA A 192 11.05 -1.56 -3.56
N LYS A 193 10.59 -0.81 -4.57
CA LYS A 193 10.49 0.66 -4.50
C LYS A 193 9.44 1.15 -3.49
N MET A 194 8.33 0.40 -3.30
CA MET A 194 7.36 0.69 -2.23
C MET A 194 8.01 0.58 -0.84
N ASN A 195 8.83 -0.44 -0.62
CA ASN A 195 9.55 -0.62 0.65
C ASN A 195 10.61 0.46 0.87
N GLU A 196 11.37 0.82 -0.16
CA GLU A 196 12.32 1.94 -0.10
C GLU A 196 11.60 3.26 0.27
N LYS A 197 10.45 3.54 -0.36
CA LYS A 197 9.64 4.73 -0.04
C LYS A 197 9.09 4.68 1.39
N ALA A 198 8.68 3.53 1.88
CA ALA A 198 8.22 3.37 3.26
C ALA A 198 9.33 3.71 4.26
N GLU A 199 10.55 3.24 4.02
CA GLU A 199 11.73 3.60 4.84
C GLU A 199 12.02 5.10 4.76
N GLU A 200 11.97 5.71 3.57
CA GLU A 200 12.17 7.15 3.36
C GLU A 200 11.15 7.99 4.16
N ILE A 201 9.90 7.56 4.22
CA ILE A 201 8.83 8.22 5.00
C ILE A 201 8.98 7.96 6.51
N GLY A 202 9.81 6.98 6.92
CA GLY A 202 10.01 6.58 8.31
C GLY A 202 9.00 5.55 8.82
N CYS A 203 8.47 4.72 7.91
CA CYS A 203 7.61 3.59 8.23
C CYS A 203 8.45 2.35 8.49
N THR A 204 8.75 2.08 9.77
CA THR A 204 9.69 1.02 10.19
C THR A 204 9.03 -0.35 10.34
N ASP A 205 7.71 -0.39 10.46
CA ASP A 205 6.92 -1.60 10.71
C ASP A 205 5.97 -1.91 9.53
N THR A 206 6.35 -1.45 8.33
CA THR A 206 5.61 -1.64 7.09
C THR A 206 6.42 -2.46 6.10
N PHE A 207 5.80 -3.49 5.50
CA PHE A 207 6.42 -4.25 4.43
C PHE A 207 5.43 -4.58 3.32
N PHE A 208 5.75 -4.16 2.09
CA PHE A 208 4.95 -4.37 0.89
C PHE A 208 5.44 -5.60 0.13
N VAL A 209 4.55 -6.55 -0.13
CA VAL A 209 4.78 -7.74 -0.98
C VAL A 209 3.99 -7.63 -2.28
N THR A 210 2.83 -6.97 -2.25
CA THR A 210 1.96 -6.79 -3.41
C THR A 210 1.56 -5.32 -3.60
N PRO A 211 1.31 -4.86 -4.84
CA PRO A 211 0.87 -3.48 -5.08
C PRO A 211 -0.63 -3.26 -4.85
N ASN A 212 -1.40 -4.34 -4.71
CA ASN A 212 -2.88 -4.31 -4.62
C ASN A 212 -3.41 -4.60 -3.21
N GLY A 213 -2.56 -5.08 -2.29
CA GLY A 213 -2.93 -5.38 -0.92
C GLY A 213 -3.54 -6.77 -0.71
N LEU A 214 -3.39 -7.67 -1.67
CA LEU A 214 -3.68 -9.08 -1.42
C LEU A 214 -2.63 -9.65 -0.48
N ASP A 215 -3.09 -10.46 0.47
CA ASP A 215 -2.22 -11.11 1.43
C ASP A 215 -1.16 -11.96 0.73
N ALA A 216 0.09 -11.74 1.09
CA ALA A 216 1.21 -12.47 0.53
C ALA A 216 2.37 -12.51 1.53
N ILE A 217 3.20 -13.53 1.38
CA ILE A 217 4.44 -13.71 2.13
C ILE A 217 5.58 -13.79 1.12
N LEU A 218 6.62 -12.99 1.35
CA LEU A 218 7.87 -13.08 0.61
C LEU A 218 8.88 -13.85 1.45
N THR A 219 9.39 -14.96 0.92
CA THR A 219 10.45 -15.73 1.56
C THR A 219 11.80 -15.30 0.99
N LEU A 220 12.61 -14.69 1.82
CA LEU A 220 14.00 -14.33 1.51
C LEU A 220 14.92 -15.40 2.09
N THR A 221 15.84 -15.92 1.30
CA THR A 221 16.84 -16.90 1.77
C THR A 221 18.22 -16.26 1.68
N ASP A 222 18.94 -16.24 2.80
CA ASP A 222 20.29 -15.72 2.84
C ASP A 222 21.32 -16.74 2.27
N GLU A 223 22.57 -16.29 2.11
CA GLU A 223 23.66 -17.13 1.60
C GLU A 223 23.95 -18.37 2.47
N ALA A 224 23.54 -18.34 3.74
CA ALA A 224 23.69 -19.46 4.67
C ALA A 224 22.50 -20.45 4.60
N GLY A 225 21.50 -20.19 3.72
CA GLY A 225 20.32 -21.03 3.55
C GLY A 225 19.23 -20.79 4.63
N LYS A 226 19.35 -19.73 5.43
CA LYS A 226 18.33 -19.35 6.40
C LYS A 226 17.24 -18.56 5.70
N SER A 227 16.00 -19.01 5.82
CA SER A 227 14.84 -18.32 5.27
C SER A 227 14.26 -17.33 6.29
N LEU A 228 13.93 -16.14 5.80
CA LEU A 228 13.17 -15.11 6.49
C LEU A 228 11.85 -14.89 5.74
N GLU A 229 10.75 -14.99 6.44
CA GLU A 229 9.43 -14.70 5.89
C GLU A 229 9.01 -13.28 6.22
N MET A 230 8.73 -12.49 5.18
CA MET A 230 8.25 -11.12 5.28
C MET A 230 6.78 -11.09 4.88
N GLN A 231 5.93 -10.70 5.82
CA GLN A 231 4.49 -10.64 5.60
C GLN A 231 4.08 -9.26 5.09
N HIS A 232 3.11 -9.22 4.17
CA HIS A 232 2.47 -7.99 3.70
C HIS A 232 1.69 -7.33 4.83
N SER A 233 2.26 -6.30 5.49
CA SER A 233 1.71 -5.74 6.73
C SER A 233 2.15 -4.31 6.98
N THR A 234 1.41 -3.62 7.84
CA THR A 234 1.71 -2.25 8.30
C THR A 234 1.20 -2.03 9.72
N THR A 235 1.42 -0.85 10.28
CA THR A 235 0.79 -0.35 11.50
C THR A 235 -0.12 0.84 11.20
N ALA A 236 -1.08 1.15 12.09
CA ALA A 236 -1.90 2.35 11.93
C ALA A 236 -1.06 3.63 11.99
N ALA A 237 0.03 3.63 12.75
CA ALA A 237 0.95 4.76 12.83
C ALA A 237 1.70 4.99 11.51
N ASP A 238 2.19 3.91 10.89
CA ASP A 238 2.88 4.00 9.59
C ASP A 238 1.91 4.39 8.48
N LEU A 239 0.70 3.80 8.48
CA LEU A 239 -0.34 4.17 7.52
C LEU A 239 -0.70 5.67 7.63
N ALA A 240 -0.77 6.21 8.86
CA ALA A 240 -1.00 7.65 9.06
C ALA A 240 0.15 8.50 8.49
N ARG A 241 1.42 8.05 8.60
CA ARG A 241 2.58 8.71 7.97
C ARG A 241 2.48 8.69 6.43
N ILE A 242 2.16 7.53 5.85
CA ILE A 242 1.95 7.39 4.41
C ILE A 242 0.85 8.32 3.91
N MET A 243 -0.25 8.44 4.67
CA MET A 243 -1.36 9.33 4.34
C MET A 243 -1.04 10.82 4.47
N SER A 244 -0.07 11.20 5.30
CA SER A 244 0.35 12.59 5.50
C SER A 244 1.43 13.05 4.51
N TYR A 245 2.05 12.11 3.82
CA TYR A 245 3.07 12.36 2.80
C TYR A 245 2.46 12.96 1.54
#